data_4d05823434dceb1e9a6b96926abc3058
#
_entry.id   4d05823434dceb1e9a6b96926abc3058
#
_cell.length_a   1.000
_cell.length_b   1.000
_cell.length_c   1.000
_cell.angle_alpha   90.00
_cell.angle_beta   90.00
_cell.angle_gamma   90.00
#
_symmetry.space_group_name_H-M   'P 1'
#
loop_
_entity.id
_entity.type
_entity.pdbx_description
1 polymer ?
#
loop_
_entity_poly.entity_id
_entity_poly.type
_entity_poly.pdbx_seq_one_letter_code
_entity_poly.pdbx_strand_id
1 'polypeptide(L)'
;MTREELIQSKLESKYGSKEIVATDFDELRTLFNVTPDIVEIVRNSECGTDLSAMITRSIITGEAQILPKNAEIRLNVSNEDTIMIQNGYQWIIPKDSNQTIMASNLILGCGASIMVEHSNFSLTVDKLTRADITQESVIPVGTVEKKDVTYDIGIFGTKGDAGCNGADGVDGTNGDDGTAAQCGSGGGTPIGGKSATDGGNGGNGGTGADGYTGCDGKPLLNAIIAFSEIDDKVGNITLEAKSGDGGDGGNGGRGGNGGDGGKGGDGTQCGCTGMDAANGGNGGNGGNGGNGGNGGNGALSQTIVIKIPVNYSKNNIVTAAFKAAGGNPGLAGKSGKGGKAGKAGAQGAKYSSLGSDGSAGQNGEPGKPGSEKGSDAPEPTINIIQVS
;
A
#
# COMPACT_ATOMS: atom_id res chain seq x y z
N MET A 1 37.43 29.00 15.03
CA MET A 1 36.31 28.14 15.44
C MET A 1 35.34 28.19 14.29
N THR A 2 35.16 27.07 13.59
CA THR A 2 34.17 26.97 12.53
C THR A 2 32.78 27.00 13.14
N ARG A 3 31.74 27.15 12.31
CA ARG A 3 30.34 27.10 12.76
C ARG A 3 30.02 25.74 13.42
N GLU A 4 30.59 24.66 12.86
CA GLU A 4 30.48 23.30 13.34
C GLU A 4 31.12 23.13 14.73
N GLU A 5 32.35 23.64 14.92
CA GLU A 5 33.02 23.61 16.23
C GLU A 5 32.21 24.36 17.30
N LEU A 6 31.55 25.46 16.91
CA LEU A 6 30.70 26.23 17.81
C LEU A 6 29.42 25.44 18.20
N ILE A 7 28.78 24.78 17.23
CA ILE A 7 27.61 23.93 17.44
C ILE A 7 28.01 22.74 18.34
N GLN A 8 29.07 22.03 17.99
CA GLN A 8 29.57 20.88 18.74
C GLN A 8 29.93 21.27 20.18
N SER A 9 30.66 22.37 20.36
CA SER A 9 31.02 22.88 21.67
C SER A 9 29.81 23.26 22.53
N LYS A 10 28.78 23.84 21.95
CA LYS A 10 27.53 24.16 22.65
C LYS A 10 26.72 22.91 23.00
N LEU A 11 26.68 21.92 22.10
CA LEU A 11 26.05 20.63 22.33
C LEU A 11 26.72 19.88 23.49
N GLU A 12 28.05 19.75 23.46
CA GLU A 12 28.84 19.07 24.50
C GLU A 12 28.78 19.78 25.85
N SER A 13 28.82 21.11 25.86
CA SER A 13 28.83 21.87 27.12
C SER A 13 27.48 21.88 27.84
N LYS A 14 26.36 21.81 27.12
CA LYS A 14 25.03 21.93 27.72
C LYS A 14 24.32 20.59 27.89
N TYR A 15 24.53 19.62 27.02
CA TYR A 15 23.76 18.39 26.97
C TYR A 15 24.60 17.09 26.98
N GLY A 16 25.91 17.18 26.85
CA GLY A 16 26.81 16.01 26.89
C GLY A 16 26.61 14.99 25.78
N SER A 17 25.85 15.33 24.72
CA SER A 17 25.53 14.45 23.61
C SER A 17 25.30 15.22 22.29
N LYS A 18 25.27 14.50 21.18
CA LYS A 18 24.88 15.03 19.87
C LYS A 18 23.36 15.22 19.72
N GLU A 19 22.58 14.84 20.72
CA GLU A 19 21.11 14.97 20.73
C GLU A 19 20.71 16.11 21.65
N ILE A 20 19.92 17.07 21.13
CA ILE A 20 19.35 18.17 21.89
C ILE A 20 17.84 18.01 21.89
N VAL A 21 17.24 18.14 23.08
CA VAL A 21 15.81 18.28 23.24
C VAL A 21 15.51 19.71 23.63
N ALA A 22 14.78 20.44 22.79
CA ALA A 22 14.34 21.78 23.09
C ALA A 22 12.81 21.83 23.17
N THR A 23 12.30 22.63 24.11
CA THR A 23 10.86 22.72 24.40
C THR A 23 10.19 23.89 23.70
N ASP A 24 10.97 24.80 23.13
CA ASP A 24 10.46 25.90 22.31
C ASP A 24 11.44 26.36 21.23
N PHE A 25 10.91 27.12 20.29
CA PHE A 25 11.63 27.57 19.10
C PHE A 25 12.66 28.68 19.41
N ASP A 26 12.38 29.51 20.41
CA ASP A 26 13.28 30.60 20.82
C ASP A 26 14.48 30.04 21.57
N GLU A 27 14.33 28.96 22.31
CA GLU A 27 15.43 28.21 22.92
C GLU A 27 16.39 27.67 21.83
N LEU A 28 15.85 27.09 20.76
CA LEU A 28 16.64 26.64 19.62
C LEU A 28 17.36 27.79 18.92
N ARG A 29 16.68 28.91 18.66
CA ARG A 29 17.28 30.09 18.06
C ARG A 29 18.44 30.64 18.90
N THR A 30 18.24 30.71 20.21
CA THR A 30 19.24 31.24 21.14
C THR A 30 20.44 30.30 21.25
N LEU A 31 20.21 28.99 21.21
CA LEU A 31 21.27 27.98 21.28
C LEU A 31 22.18 27.99 20.07
N PHE A 32 21.62 28.20 18.89
CA PHE A 32 22.35 27.96 17.66
C PHE A 32 22.73 29.23 16.92
N ASN A 33 22.13 30.38 17.23
CA ASN A 33 22.20 31.55 16.36
C ASN A 33 22.02 31.15 14.87
N VAL A 34 21.18 30.11 14.66
CA VAL A 34 21.10 29.31 13.44
C VAL A 34 20.01 29.87 12.58
N THR A 35 20.30 29.98 11.33
CA THR A 35 19.25 29.92 10.32
C THR A 35 18.46 28.63 10.51
N PRO A 36 17.16 28.71 10.36
CA PRO A 36 16.18 27.68 10.74
C PRO A 36 16.32 26.30 10.07
N ASP A 37 17.37 26.02 9.37
CA ASP A 37 17.55 24.86 8.48
C ASP A 37 17.89 23.53 9.19
N ILE A 38 17.95 23.50 10.55
CA ILE A 38 18.51 22.35 11.30
C ILE A 38 17.58 21.91 12.45
N VAL A 39 16.28 21.81 12.20
CA VAL A 39 15.36 21.41 13.30
C VAL A 39 14.57 20.17 12.93
N GLU A 40 14.80 19.09 13.69
CA GLU A 40 13.95 17.92 13.69
C GLU A 40 12.91 17.97 14.79
N ILE A 41 11.67 17.62 14.48
CA ILE A 41 10.57 17.61 15.41
C ILE A 41 10.11 16.19 15.63
N VAL A 42 10.27 15.69 16.85
CA VAL A 42 9.73 14.40 17.24
C VAL A 42 8.35 14.57 17.82
N ARG A 43 7.39 13.88 17.28
CA ARG A 43 6.03 13.81 17.82
C ARG A 43 6.00 12.97 19.07
N ASN A 44 5.36 13.48 20.12
CA ASN A 44 4.65 12.63 21.06
C ASN A 44 3.24 12.34 20.50
N SER A 45 2.86 11.08 20.50
CA SER A 45 1.88 10.39 19.67
C SER A 45 0.39 10.73 19.86
N GLU A 46 0.00 11.82 20.48
CA GLU A 46 -1.40 12.01 20.87
C GLU A 46 -2.19 13.11 20.15
N CYS A 47 -1.60 13.85 19.22
CA CYS A 47 -2.37 14.87 18.51
C CYS A 47 -2.02 14.95 17.02
N GLY A 48 -3.00 14.68 16.15
CA GLY A 48 -2.90 14.57 14.70
C GLY A 48 -2.48 15.83 13.91
N THR A 49 -1.75 16.77 14.49
CA THR A 49 -1.25 17.96 13.82
C THR A 49 0.16 17.72 13.29
N ASP A 50 0.39 18.00 12.01
CA ASP A 50 1.69 17.88 11.39
C ASP A 50 2.62 19.01 11.83
N LEU A 51 3.28 18.78 12.97
CA LEU A 51 4.24 19.72 13.55
C LEU A 51 5.43 20.00 12.64
N SER A 52 5.88 18.99 11.89
CA SER A 52 6.96 19.10 10.91
C SER A 52 6.61 20.13 9.83
N ALA A 53 5.37 20.06 9.29
CA ALA A 53 4.89 21.02 8.30
C ALA A 53 4.75 22.44 8.89
N MET A 54 4.31 22.57 10.14
CA MET A 54 4.16 23.86 10.80
C MET A 54 5.50 24.58 11.01
N ILE A 55 6.52 23.86 11.45
CA ILE A 55 7.84 24.47 11.71
C ILE A 55 8.58 24.74 10.42
N THR A 56 8.51 23.84 9.44
CA THR A 56 9.07 24.11 8.11
C THR A 56 8.43 25.35 7.49
N ARG A 57 7.14 25.55 7.66
CA ARG A 57 6.44 26.74 7.20
C ARG A 57 6.92 28.02 7.94
N SER A 58 7.05 27.95 9.25
CA SER A 58 7.60 29.05 10.07
C SER A 58 9.03 29.43 9.67
N ILE A 59 9.84 28.43 9.33
CA ILE A 59 11.20 28.58 8.84
C ILE A 59 11.25 29.28 7.49
N ILE A 60 10.39 28.89 6.55
CA ILE A 60 10.35 29.45 5.19
C ILE A 60 9.74 30.85 5.19
N THR A 61 8.71 31.10 5.97
CA THR A 61 7.94 32.36 5.96
C THR A 61 8.45 33.37 6.98
N GLY A 62 9.26 32.96 7.96
CA GLY A 62 9.69 33.79 9.08
C GLY A 62 8.58 34.14 10.09
N GLU A 63 7.42 33.53 9.96
CA GLU A 63 6.29 33.73 10.87
C GLU A 63 6.47 32.91 12.15
N ALA A 64 6.40 33.53 13.32
CA ALA A 64 6.45 32.83 14.58
C ALA A 64 5.19 32.00 14.79
N GLN A 65 5.35 30.69 14.96
CA GLN A 65 4.24 29.79 15.29
C GLN A 65 4.36 29.29 16.75
N ILE A 66 3.22 29.16 17.42
CA ILE A 66 3.18 28.65 18.79
C ILE A 66 3.23 27.13 18.75
N LEU A 67 4.27 26.54 19.33
CA LEU A 67 4.35 25.09 19.48
C LEU A 67 3.25 24.58 20.42
N PRO A 68 2.63 23.44 20.11
CA PRO A 68 1.69 22.80 21.05
C PRO A 68 2.38 22.47 22.39
N LYS A 69 1.63 22.60 23.49
CA LYS A 69 2.10 22.12 24.79
C LYS A 69 2.51 20.64 24.67
N ASN A 70 3.72 20.33 25.11
CA ASN A 70 4.36 19.01 25.07
C ASN A 70 5.00 18.60 23.73
N ALA A 71 5.28 19.53 22.82
CA ALA A 71 6.15 19.24 21.68
C ALA A 71 7.62 19.19 22.14
N GLU A 72 8.29 18.08 21.89
CA GLU A 72 9.73 17.96 22.04
C GLU A 72 10.39 18.10 20.68
N ILE A 73 11.43 18.92 20.63
CA ILE A 73 12.25 19.10 19.42
C ILE A 73 13.58 18.39 19.67
N ARG A 74 13.85 17.37 18.88
CA ARG A 74 15.12 16.64 18.93
C ARG A 74 15.93 16.98 17.68
N LEU A 75 17.20 17.24 17.87
CA LEU A 75 18.15 17.48 16.80
C LEU A 75 19.08 16.29 16.69
N ASN A 76 18.99 15.56 15.57
CA ASN A 76 20.03 14.61 15.17
C ASN A 76 20.95 15.31 14.19
N VAL A 77 22.08 15.77 14.66
CA VAL A 77 23.08 16.43 13.82
C VAL A 77 24.27 15.48 13.65
N SER A 78 24.46 15.02 12.43
CA SER A 78 25.69 14.34 12.03
C SER A 78 26.63 15.37 11.38
N ASN A 79 27.82 15.53 11.95
CA ASN A 79 28.86 16.40 11.41
C ASN A 79 30.02 15.53 10.90
N GLU A 80 30.22 15.52 9.59
CA GLU A 80 31.23 14.70 8.93
C GLU A 80 32.22 15.59 8.18
N ASP A 81 33.49 15.28 8.27
CA ASP A 81 34.49 16.02 7.49
C ASP A 81 34.32 15.76 6.00
N THR A 82 34.06 14.51 5.64
CA THR A 82 33.90 14.12 4.23
C THR A 82 32.92 12.96 4.08
N ILE A 83 31.90 13.18 3.26
CA ILE A 83 31.00 12.13 2.75
C ILE A 83 31.50 11.75 1.35
N MET A 84 31.61 10.45 1.10
CA MET A 84 32.12 9.94 -0.15
C MET A 84 31.26 8.77 -0.64
N ILE A 85 30.76 8.87 -1.88
CA ILE A 85 29.95 7.83 -2.49
C ILE A 85 30.70 7.23 -3.67
N GLN A 86 30.95 5.92 -3.62
CA GLN A 86 31.67 5.15 -4.62
C GLN A 86 30.97 5.19 -5.99
N ASN A 87 31.75 5.00 -7.06
CA ASN A 87 31.24 4.96 -8.43
C ASN A 87 30.10 3.92 -8.60
N GLY A 88 28.98 4.36 -9.16
CA GLY A 88 27.82 3.50 -9.42
C GLY A 88 27.08 3.05 -8.15
N TYR A 89 27.33 3.66 -7.01
CA TYR A 89 26.61 3.38 -5.77
C TYR A 89 25.64 4.50 -5.43
N GLN A 90 24.55 4.11 -4.80
CA GLN A 90 23.52 4.99 -4.28
C GLN A 90 23.56 5.01 -2.76
N TRP A 91 23.66 6.20 -2.19
CA TRP A 91 23.44 6.41 -0.76
C TRP A 91 21.96 6.54 -0.48
N ILE A 92 21.43 5.63 0.34
CA ILE A 92 20.02 5.53 0.69
C ILE A 92 19.82 6.05 2.10
N ILE A 93 19.05 7.12 2.22
CA ILE A 93 18.64 7.70 3.51
C ILE A 93 17.55 6.81 4.12
N PRO A 94 17.61 6.47 5.43
CA PRO A 94 16.59 5.64 6.07
C PRO A 94 15.18 6.21 5.89
N LYS A 95 14.23 5.34 5.54
CA LYS A 95 12.81 5.71 5.42
C LYS A 95 12.22 6.13 6.76
N ASP A 96 11.14 6.91 6.71
CA ASP A 96 10.37 7.34 7.87
C ASP A 96 11.27 8.00 8.93
N SER A 97 12.32 8.70 8.49
CA SER A 97 13.33 9.33 9.34
C SER A 97 13.41 10.83 9.15
N ASN A 98 14.10 11.48 10.07
CA ASN A 98 14.45 12.88 9.96
C ASN A 98 15.97 12.98 10.07
N GLN A 99 16.63 13.42 9.01
CA GLN A 99 18.08 13.46 8.95
C GLN A 99 18.56 14.87 8.64
N THR A 100 19.39 15.38 9.52
CA THR A 100 20.13 16.64 9.30
C THR A 100 21.62 16.32 9.26
N ILE A 101 22.23 16.54 8.12
CA ILE A 101 23.61 16.16 7.85
C ILE A 101 24.37 17.40 7.42
N MET A 102 25.50 17.63 8.07
CA MET A 102 26.45 18.67 7.72
C MET A 102 27.77 18.02 7.34
N ALA A 103 28.37 18.45 6.25
CA ALA A 103 29.66 17.92 5.83
C ALA A 103 30.53 19.04 5.23
N SER A 104 31.83 18.97 5.50
CA SER A 104 32.76 19.89 4.82
C SER A 104 32.89 19.53 3.34
N ASN A 105 32.89 18.23 3.01
CA ASN A 105 33.00 17.76 1.64
C ASN A 105 31.98 16.69 1.33
N LEU A 106 31.35 16.78 0.15
CA LEU A 106 30.62 15.70 -0.48
C LEU A 106 31.30 15.34 -1.80
N ILE A 107 31.76 14.12 -1.91
CA ILE A 107 32.43 13.62 -3.11
C ILE A 107 31.55 12.54 -3.75
N LEU A 108 31.05 12.84 -4.94
CA LEU A 108 30.24 11.90 -5.73
C LEU A 108 31.11 11.20 -6.76
N GLY A 109 31.15 9.88 -6.72
CA GLY A 109 31.75 9.06 -7.76
C GLY A 109 30.98 9.14 -9.07
N CYS A 110 31.56 8.60 -10.15
CA CYS A 110 30.86 8.48 -11.43
C CYS A 110 29.60 7.65 -11.29
N GLY A 111 28.42 8.20 -11.64
CA GLY A 111 27.13 7.51 -11.47
C GLY A 111 26.71 7.28 -10.02
N ALA A 112 27.35 7.95 -9.07
CA ALA A 112 26.92 7.93 -7.67
C ALA A 112 25.68 8.82 -7.46
N SER A 113 24.81 8.42 -6.54
CA SER A 113 23.57 9.14 -6.27
C SER A 113 23.17 9.11 -4.80
N ILE A 114 22.24 10.00 -4.43
CA ILE A 114 21.60 10.06 -3.11
C ILE A 114 20.10 9.78 -3.30
N MET A 115 19.53 8.89 -2.50
CA MET A 115 18.09 8.62 -2.48
C MET A 115 17.49 8.91 -1.11
N VAL A 116 16.44 9.71 -1.10
CA VAL A 116 15.63 10.03 0.08
C VAL A 116 14.22 9.53 -0.19
N GLU A 117 13.72 8.62 0.64
CA GLU A 117 12.37 8.09 0.49
C GLU A 117 11.55 8.34 1.76
N HIS A 118 10.46 9.11 1.62
CA HIS A 118 9.51 9.44 2.69
C HIS A 118 10.20 9.85 4.00
N SER A 119 11.19 10.74 3.91
CA SER A 119 11.97 11.24 5.05
C SER A 119 12.17 12.74 4.93
N ASN A 120 12.14 13.44 6.07
CA ASN A 120 12.62 14.80 6.12
C ASN A 120 14.14 14.78 6.04
N PHE A 121 14.70 15.55 5.13
CA PHE A 121 16.12 15.51 4.84
C PHE A 121 16.70 16.92 4.71
N SER A 122 17.73 17.17 5.47
CA SER A 122 18.54 18.40 5.33
C SER A 122 20.00 18.01 5.17
N LEU A 123 20.60 18.41 4.05
CA LEU A 123 22.00 18.20 3.74
C LEU A 123 22.65 19.56 3.48
N THR A 124 23.61 19.95 4.32
CA THR A 124 24.41 21.14 4.14
C THR A 124 25.86 20.73 3.91
N VAL A 125 26.42 21.13 2.80
CA VAL A 125 27.76 20.77 2.38
C VAL A 125 28.55 22.03 2.03
N ASP A 126 29.77 22.16 2.59
CA ASP A 126 30.61 23.29 2.23
C ASP A 126 31.12 23.17 0.80
N LYS A 127 31.54 21.96 0.37
CA LYS A 127 32.07 21.76 -0.99
C LYS A 127 31.56 20.44 -1.61
N LEU A 128 30.91 20.56 -2.78
CA LEU A 128 30.55 19.43 -3.63
C LEU A 128 31.60 19.22 -4.73
N THR A 129 32.08 17.97 -4.87
CA THR A 129 33.02 17.58 -5.93
C THR A 129 32.58 16.27 -6.62
N ARG A 130 33.08 16.04 -7.83
CA ARG A 130 33.01 14.73 -8.50
C ARG A 130 34.41 14.17 -8.72
N ALA A 131 34.58 12.89 -8.44
CA ALA A 131 35.86 12.21 -8.62
C ALA A 131 35.64 10.75 -9.02
N ASP A 132 36.69 10.11 -9.53
CA ASP A 132 36.71 8.67 -9.72
C ASP A 132 37.02 7.99 -8.39
N ILE A 133 35.99 7.39 -7.77
CA ILE A 133 36.07 6.78 -6.45
C ILE A 133 35.92 5.26 -6.57
N THR A 134 37.00 4.57 -6.33
CA THR A 134 37.07 3.09 -6.35
C THR A 134 37.05 2.44 -4.96
N GLN A 135 37.31 3.23 -3.91
CA GLN A 135 37.27 2.81 -2.52
C GLN A 135 35.85 2.83 -1.95
N GLU A 136 35.66 2.15 -0.81
CA GLU A 136 34.35 2.08 -0.15
C GLU A 136 33.79 3.48 0.17
N SER A 137 32.47 3.57 0.11
CA SER A 137 31.74 4.78 0.47
C SER A 137 31.87 5.09 1.96
N VAL A 138 32.00 6.38 2.28
CA VAL A 138 31.96 6.89 3.65
C VAL A 138 30.71 7.72 3.82
N ILE A 139 29.77 7.24 4.62
CA ILE A 139 28.46 7.88 4.84
C ILE A 139 28.14 7.95 6.34
N PRO A 140 27.47 9.02 6.81
CA PRO A 140 27.15 9.18 8.22
C PRO A 140 25.98 8.28 8.69
N VAL A 141 25.03 8.01 7.80
CA VAL A 141 23.77 7.29 8.12
C VAL A 141 23.21 6.62 6.87
N GLY A 142 22.41 5.58 7.06
CA GLY A 142 21.77 4.85 5.95
C GLY A 142 22.63 3.72 5.40
N THR A 143 22.40 3.39 4.15
CA THR A 143 23.07 2.30 3.44
C THR A 143 23.59 2.75 2.08
N VAL A 144 24.53 2.03 1.52
CA VAL A 144 24.95 2.18 0.12
C VAL A 144 24.66 0.91 -0.64
N GLU A 145 24.06 1.06 -1.80
CA GLU A 145 23.77 -0.03 -2.71
C GLU A 145 24.32 0.28 -4.10
N LYS A 146 24.79 -0.75 -4.80
CA LYS A 146 25.17 -0.60 -6.21
C LYS A 146 23.89 -0.46 -7.03
N LYS A 147 23.72 0.67 -7.72
CA LYS A 147 22.53 0.96 -8.51
C LYS A 147 22.84 1.89 -9.67
N ASP A 148 22.32 1.53 -10.83
CA ASP A 148 22.39 2.37 -12.02
C ASP A 148 21.10 3.22 -12.09
N VAL A 149 21.23 4.52 -11.87
CA VAL A 149 20.14 5.49 -11.90
C VAL A 149 20.53 6.72 -12.73
N THR A 150 19.53 7.46 -13.20
CA THR A 150 19.72 8.61 -14.09
C THR A 150 19.81 9.95 -13.37
N TYR A 151 19.68 9.95 -12.04
CA TYR A 151 19.72 11.15 -11.21
C TYR A 151 20.89 11.12 -10.22
N ASP A 152 21.35 12.31 -9.82
CA ASP A 152 22.30 12.47 -8.72
C ASP A 152 21.60 12.52 -7.36
N ILE A 153 20.40 13.10 -7.34
CA ILE A 153 19.59 13.24 -6.13
C ILE A 153 18.16 12.82 -6.45
N GLY A 154 17.66 11.79 -5.78
CA GLY A 154 16.27 11.34 -5.86
C GLY A 154 15.53 11.60 -4.55
N ILE A 155 14.37 12.23 -4.62
CA ILE A 155 13.52 12.51 -3.46
C ILE A 155 12.13 11.95 -3.74
N PHE A 156 11.77 10.89 -3.03
CA PHE A 156 10.58 10.10 -3.32
C PHE A 156 9.65 9.97 -2.12
N GLY A 157 8.36 9.87 -2.40
CA GLY A 157 7.38 9.30 -1.50
C GLY A 157 7.30 7.78 -1.66
N THR A 158 6.52 7.12 -0.82
CA THR A 158 6.32 5.66 -0.91
C THR A 158 4.97 5.36 -1.54
N LYS A 159 4.93 4.41 -2.46
CA LYS A 159 3.66 3.91 -3.03
C LYS A 159 2.78 3.31 -1.93
N GLY A 160 1.47 3.58 -1.98
CA GLY A 160 0.49 2.95 -1.13
C GLY A 160 0.36 1.44 -1.40
N ASP A 161 0.05 0.68 -0.37
CA ASP A 161 -0.17 -0.75 -0.50
C ASP A 161 -1.47 -1.02 -1.28
N ALA A 162 -1.48 -2.09 -2.07
CA ALA A 162 -2.69 -2.53 -2.73
C ALA A 162 -3.72 -3.05 -1.70
N GLY A 163 -5.00 -2.82 -1.96
CA GLY A 163 -6.08 -3.42 -1.18
C GLY A 163 -6.06 -4.94 -1.28
N CYS A 164 -6.38 -5.62 -0.18
CA CYS A 164 -6.51 -7.06 -0.19
C CYS A 164 -7.69 -7.50 -1.06
N ASN A 165 -7.55 -8.64 -1.74
CA ASN A 165 -8.65 -9.24 -2.47
C ASN A 165 -9.74 -9.75 -1.51
N GLY A 166 -10.99 -9.67 -1.93
CA GLY A 166 -12.10 -10.32 -1.24
C GLY A 166 -11.96 -11.84 -1.24
N ALA A 167 -12.39 -12.48 -0.15
CA ALA A 167 -12.40 -13.93 -0.06
C ALA A 167 -13.49 -14.52 -0.96
N ASP A 168 -13.22 -15.69 -1.55
CA ASP A 168 -14.20 -16.42 -2.34
C ASP A 168 -15.34 -16.96 -1.45
N GLY A 169 -16.55 -16.98 -1.98
CA GLY A 169 -17.70 -17.64 -1.38
C GLY A 169 -17.55 -19.16 -1.38
N VAL A 170 -18.06 -19.79 -0.33
CA VAL A 170 -18.02 -21.26 -0.18
C VAL A 170 -19.04 -21.90 -1.12
N ASP A 171 -18.68 -23.00 -1.76
CA ASP A 171 -19.60 -23.76 -2.58
C ASP A 171 -20.73 -24.43 -1.69
N GLY A 172 -21.94 -24.50 -2.21
CA GLY A 172 -23.04 -25.17 -1.57
C GLY A 172 -22.84 -26.70 -1.56
N THR A 173 -23.38 -27.36 -0.56
CA THR A 173 -23.33 -28.82 -0.46
C THR A 173 -24.36 -29.45 -1.41
N ASN A 174 -24.02 -30.60 -1.98
CA ASN A 174 -25.02 -31.38 -2.76
C ASN A 174 -26.13 -31.92 -1.85
N GLY A 175 -27.33 -32.05 -2.37
CA GLY A 175 -28.41 -32.74 -1.71
C GLY A 175 -28.18 -34.24 -1.70
N ASP A 176 -28.64 -34.90 -0.65
CA ASP A 176 -28.59 -36.36 -0.53
C ASP A 176 -29.58 -37.02 -1.48
N ASP A 177 -29.25 -38.20 -2.00
CA ASP A 177 -30.20 -39.00 -2.77
C ASP A 177 -31.31 -39.53 -1.89
N GLY A 178 -32.54 -39.58 -2.42
CA GLY A 178 -33.66 -40.19 -1.80
C GLY A 178 -33.54 -41.71 -1.71
N THR A 179 -34.20 -42.31 -0.75
CA THR A 179 -34.22 -43.76 -0.58
C THR A 179 -35.29 -44.39 -1.44
N ALA A 180 -35.00 -45.55 -2.07
CA ALA A 180 -35.98 -46.31 -2.86
C ALA A 180 -37.13 -46.86 -2.00
N ALA A 181 -38.29 -46.99 -2.59
CA ALA A 181 -39.42 -47.64 -1.99
C ALA A 181 -39.11 -49.11 -1.69
N GLN A 182 -39.68 -49.64 -0.60
CA GLN A 182 -39.52 -51.03 -0.17
C GLN A 182 -40.86 -51.69 0.06
N CYS A 183 -41.04 -52.91 -0.43
CA CYS A 183 -42.24 -53.71 -0.15
C CYS A 183 -42.20 -54.21 1.29
N GLY A 184 -43.35 -54.19 1.94
CA GLY A 184 -43.51 -54.86 3.23
C GLY A 184 -43.46 -56.38 3.12
N SER A 185 -43.12 -57.13 4.16
CA SER A 185 -42.95 -58.59 4.19
C SER A 185 -44.24 -59.40 4.31
N GLY A 186 -45.40 -58.78 4.04
CA GLY A 186 -46.71 -59.47 4.09
C GLY A 186 -47.24 -59.83 2.71
N GLY A 187 -47.58 -61.06 2.46
CA GLY A 187 -48.00 -61.60 1.16
C GLY A 187 -49.16 -60.83 0.51
N GLY A 188 -48.95 -60.28 -0.68
CA GLY A 188 -50.01 -59.94 -1.63
C GLY A 188 -50.59 -58.50 -1.55
N THR A 189 -50.46 -57.78 -0.48
CA THR A 189 -50.83 -56.37 -0.38
C THR A 189 -49.68 -55.51 0.21
N PRO A 190 -49.50 -54.30 -0.23
CA PRO A 190 -48.36 -53.43 0.25
C PRO A 190 -48.64 -52.87 1.66
N ILE A 191 -48.95 -53.79 2.64
CA ILE A 191 -49.14 -53.42 4.03
C ILE A 191 -47.73 -53.35 4.68
N GLY A 192 -47.31 -52.18 5.12
CA GLY A 192 -46.09 -52.01 5.86
C GLY A 192 -44.82 -51.72 4.99
N GLY A 193 -44.97 -51.45 3.71
CA GLY A 193 -43.88 -50.97 2.85
C GLY A 193 -43.46 -49.55 3.20
N LYS A 194 -42.23 -49.17 2.84
CA LYS A 194 -41.72 -47.78 2.93
C LYS A 194 -41.86 -47.16 1.57
N SER A 195 -42.43 -45.95 1.53
CA SER A 195 -42.43 -45.09 0.32
C SER A 195 -41.02 -44.61 -0.04
N ALA A 196 -40.81 -44.37 -1.31
CA ALA A 196 -39.62 -43.67 -1.75
C ALA A 196 -39.59 -42.27 -1.13
N THR A 197 -38.40 -41.75 -0.91
CA THR A 197 -38.22 -40.39 -0.41
C THR A 197 -37.67 -39.50 -1.46
N ASP A 198 -38.04 -38.21 -1.44
CA ASP A 198 -37.50 -37.20 -2.34
C ASP A 198 -35.98 -37.03 -2.15
N GLY A 199 -35.32 -36.65 -3.21
CA GLY A 199 -33.94 -36.22 -3.12
C GLY A 199 -33.83 -34.91 -2.35
N GLY A 200 -32.73 -34.75 -1.63
CA GLY A 200 -32.42 -33.52 -0.89
C GLY A 200 -32.12 -32.36 -1.85
N ASN A 201 -32.42 -31.14 -1.43
CA ASN A 201 -32.07 -29.97 -2.19
C ASN A 201 -30.55 -29.66 -2.01
N GLY A 202 -29.90 -29.21 -3.06
CA GLY A 202 -28.56 -28.66 -2.97
C GLY A 202 -28.52 -27.36 -2.17
N GLY A 203 -27.44 -27.13 -1.45
CA GLY A 203 -27.19 -25.89 -0.71
C GLY A 203 -26.85 -24.73 -1.64
N ASN A 204 -27.15 -23.51 -1.25
CA ASN A 204 -26.75 -22.34 -2.00
C ASN A 204 -25.25 -22.07 -1.84
N GLY A 205 -24.63 -21.58 -2.88
CA GLY A 205 -23.25 -21.02 -2.81
C GLY A 205 -23.21 -19.74 -2.00
N GLY A 206 -22.10 -19.53 -1.28
CA GLY A 206 -21.83 -18.31 -0.53
C GLY A 206 -21.50 -17.14 -1.43
N THR A 207 -21.77 -15.93 -0.99
CA THR A 207 -21.36 -14.70 -1.69
C THR A 207 -19.87 -14.48 -1.52
N GLY A 208 -19.17 -14.07 -2.58
CA GLY A 208 -17.80 -13.59 -2.49
C GLY A 208 -17.71 -12.26 -1.73
N ALA A 209 -16.67 -12.07 -0.95
CA ALA A 209 -16.44 -10.84 -0.23
C ALA A 209 -15.98 -9.72 -1.18
N ASP A 210 -16.22 -8.46 -0.81
CA ASP A 210 -15.72 -7.31 -1.53
C ASP A 210 -14.21 -7.18 -1.35
N GLY A 211 -13.52 -6.67 -2.37
CA GLY A 211 -12.12 -6.27 -2.28
C GLY A 211 -11.97 -4.99 -1.47
N TYR A 212 -10.82 -4.83 -0.82
CA TYR A 212 -10.52 -3.65 -0.02
C TYR A 212 -10.00 -2.51 -0.88
N THR A 213 -10.22 -1.28 -0.43
CA THR A 213 -9.65 -0.08 -1.06
C THR A 213 -8.12 -0.10 -0.92
N GLY A 214 -7.42 0.32 -1.98
CA GLY A 214 -5.98 0.52 -1.94
C GLY A 214 -5.61 1.67 -0.99
N CYS A 215 -4.45 1.60 -0.36
CA CYS A 215 -3.95 2.66 0.50
C CYS A 215 -3.52 3.87 -0.32
N ASP A 216 -3.67 5.07 0.24
CA ASP A 216 -3.10 6.27 -0.34
C ASP A 216 -1.57 6.18 -0.35
N GLY A 217 -0.95 6.80 -1.34
CA GLY A 217 0.50 6.97 -1.37
C GLY A 217 0.98 7.81 -0.19
N LYS A 218 2.24 7.64 0.20
CA LYS A 218 2.88 8.51 1.18
C LYS A 218 3.64 9.63 0.46
N PRO A 219 3.59 10.88 0.95
CA PRO A 219 4.23 12.01 0.30
C PRO A 219 5.77 11.89 0.32
N LEU A 220 6.44 12.51 -0.64
CA LEU A 220 7.78 12.99 -0.35
C LEU A 220 7.67 14.06 0.75
N LEU A 221 8.61 14.06 1.67
CA LEU A 221 8.65 15.04 2.75
C LEU A 221 9.60 16.19 2.38
N ASN A 222 9.74 17.17 3.28
CA ASN A 222 10.61 18.31 3.03
C ASN A 222 12.06 17.87 2.84
N ALA A 223 12.70 18.41 1.80
CA ALA A 223 14.12 18.23 1.59
C ALA A 223 14.80 19.59 1.35
N ILE A 224 15.87 19.84 2.08
CA ILE A 224 16.72 21.01 1.94
C ILE A 224 18.13 20.54 1.64
N ILE A 225 18.68 20.94 0.49
CA ILE A 225 20.03 20.58 0.09
C ILE A 225 20.78 21.88 -0.21
N ALA A 226 21.85 22.11 0.51
CA ALA A 226 22.62 23.35 0.43
C ALA A 226 24.09 23.06 0.13
N PHE A 227 24.62 23.74 -0.86
CA PHE A 227 26.04 23.73 -1.22
C PHE A 227 26.61 25.14 -1.13
N SER A 228 27.70 25.32 -0.36
CA SER A 228 28.40 26.61 -0.28
C SER A 228 29.36 26.80 -1.46
N GLU A 229 29.99 25.72 -1.93
CA GLU A 229 30.86 25.67 -3.09
C GLU A 229 30.54 24.44 -3.95
N ILE A 230 30.53 24.59 -5.26
CA ILE A 230 30.42 23.50 -6.22
C ILE A 230 31.61 23.59 -7.17
N ASP A 231 32.39 22.49 -7.21
CA ASP A 231 33.57 22.42 -8.10
C ASP A 231 33.13 22.46 -9.57
N ASP A 232 33.88 23.16 -10.41
CA ASP A 232 33.60 23.32 -11.84
C ASP A 232 33.51 21.96 -12.59
N LYS A 233 34.14 20.91 -12.05
CA LYS A 233 34.11 19.55 -12.63
C LYS A 233 32.80 18.80 -12.35
N VAL A 234 31.94 19.31 -11.47
CA VAL A 234 30.66 18.66 -11.13
C VAL A 234 29.75 18.58 -12.35
N GLY A 235 29.80 19.59 -13.24
CA GLY A 235 28.91 19.68 -14.39
C GLY A 235 27.46 19.92 -13.97
N ASN A 236 26.51 19.22 -14.56
CA ASN A 236 25.11 19.30 -14.16
C ASN A 236 24.83 18.44 -12.93
N ILE A 237 23.93 18.92 -12.09
CA ILE A 237 23.33 18.15 -10.99
C ILE A 237 21.90 17.79 -11.41
N THR A 238 21.58 16.50 -11.47
CA THR A 238 20.26 16.01 -11.84
C THR A 238 19.47 15.65 -10.58
N LEU A 239 18.25 16.21 -10.47
CA LEU A 239 17.35 15.95 -9.36
C LEU A 239 16.04 15.37 -9.89
N GLU A 240 15.64 14.22 -9.32
CA GLU A 240 14.36 13.59 -9.60
C GLU A 240 13.47 13.59 -8.35
N ALA A 241 12.19 13.93 -8.53
CA ALA A 241 11.26 14.01 -7.42
C ALA A 241 9.88 13.48 -7.79
N LYS A 242 9.30 12.63 -6.92
CA LYS A 242 7.95 12.10 -7.08
C LYS A 242 7.37 11.72 -5.72
N SER A 243 6.15 12.14 -5.42
CA SER A 243 5.40 11.58 -4.28
C SER A 243 4.91 10.17 -4.56
N GLY A 244 4.48 9.46 -3.52
CA GLY A 244 4.03 8.09 -3.65
C GLY A 244 2.74 7.97 -4.45
N ASP A 245 2.70 7.02 -5.38
CA ASP A 245 1.47 6.64 -6.07
C ASP A 245 0.50 5.96 -5.09
N GLY A 246 -0.80 6.06 -5.34
CA GLY A 246 -1.80 5.27 -4.61
C GLY A 246 -1.71 3.78 -4.93
N GLY A 247 -2.11 2.95 -3.99
CA GLY A 247 -2.23 1.51 -4.17
C GLY A 247 -3.46 1.14 -4.98
N ASP A 248 -3.41 0.07 -5.75
CA ASP A 248 -4.57 -0.44 -6.48
C ASP A 248 -5.59 -1.05 -5.51
N GLY A 249 -6.87 -0.97 -5.83
CA GLY A 249 -7.94 -1.65 -5.11
C GLY A 249 -7.86 -3.17 -5.25
N GLY A 250 -8.24 -3.89 -4.21
CA GLY A 250 -8.34 -5.35 -4.22
C GLY A 250 -9.48 -5.84 -5.11
N ASN A 251 -9.33 -7.00 -5.73
CA ASN A 251 -10.38 -7.62 -6.52
C ASN A 251 -11.48 -8.21 -5.61
N GLY A 252 -12.72 -8.18 -6.05
CA GLY A 252 -13.81 -8.91 -5.39
C GLY A 252 -13.62 -10.42 -5.46
N GLY A 253 -14.03 -11.12 -4.39
CA GLY A 253 -14.02 -12.57 -4.32
C GLY A 253 -15.08 -13.20 -5.23
N ARG A 254 -14.82 -14.41 -5.71
CA ARG A 254 -15.78 -15.17 -6.52
C ARG A 254 -16.94 -15.66 -5.65
N GLY A 255 -18.16 -15.67 -6.17
CA GLY A 255 -19.28 -16.38 -5.56
C GLY A 255 -19.11 -17.91 -5.62
N GLY A 256 -19.49 -18.59 -4.56
CA GLY A 256 -19.50 -20.07 -4.50
C GLY A 256 -20.57 -20.67 -5.44
N ASN A 257 -20.33 -21.85 -5.96
CA ASN A 257 -21.32 -22.55 -6.76
C ASN A 257 -22.44 -23.13 -5.85
N GLY A 258 -23.65 -23.23 -6.35
CA GLY A 258 -24.72 -23.99 -5.70
C GLY A 258 -24.46 -25.50 -5.81
N GLY A 259 -24.88 -26.25 -4.79
CA GLY A 259 -24.83 -27.71 -4.78
C GLY A 259 -25.87 -28.32 -5.70
N ASP A 260 -25.59 -29.50 -6.25
CA ASP A 260 -26.54 -30.25 -7.07
C ASP A 260 -27.65 -30.83 -6.19
N GLY A 261 -28.88 -30.93 -6.69
CA GLY A 261 -29.98 -31.65 -6.04
C GLY A 261 -29.76 -33.15 -6.10
N GLY A 262 -30.16 -33.87 -5.02
CA GLY A 262 -30.11 -35.33 -4.94
C GLY A 262 -31.16 -36.01 -5.83
N LYS A 263 -30.86 -37.21 -6.29
CA LYS A 263 -31.84 -38.05 -7.04
C LYS A 263 -32.99 -38.45 -6.14
N GLY A 264 -34.23 -38.46 -6.65
CA GLY A 264 -35.36 -39.04 -5.99
C GLY A 264 -35.27 -40.58 -5.86
N GLY A 265 -35.80 -41.15 -4.80
CA GLY A 265 -35.84 -42.58 -4.60
C GLY A 265 -36.66 -43.31 -5.66
N ASP A 266 -36.18 -44.46 -6.10
CA ASP A 266 -36.87 -45.28 -7.10
C ASP A 266 -38.15 -45.92 -6.50
N GLY A 267 -39.22 -45.97 -7.28
CA GLY A 267 -40.42 -46.76 -6.97
C GLY A 267 -40.14 -48.27 -7.07
N THR A 268 -41.00 -49.09 -6.52
CA THR A 268 -40.85 -50.54 -6.57
C THR A 268 -42.16 -51.21 -6.88
N GLN A 269 -42.10 -52.43 -7.47
CA GLN A 269 -43.28 -53.23 -7.69
C GLN A 269 -43.49 -54.13 -6.50
N CYS A 270 -44.68 -54.07 -5.88
CA CYS A 270 -45.08 -54.87 -4.73
C CYS A 270 -46.30 -55.72 -5.11
N GLY A 271 -46.10 -56.98 -5.52
CA GLY A 271 -47.15 -57.85 -5.97
C GLY A 271 -47.87 -57.35 -7.23
N CYS A 272 -49.20 -57.13 -7.15
CA CYS A 272 -50.01 -56.59 -8.25
C CYS A 272 -50.05 -55.02 -8.29
N THR A 273 -49.50 -54.37 -7.29
CA THR A 273 -49.48 -52.93 -7.18
C THR A 273 -48.05 -52.44 -7.17
N GLY A 274 -47.83 -51.18 -7.56
CA GLY A 274 -46.49 -50.48 -7.48
C GLY A 274 -46.54 -49.47 -6.38
N MET A 275 -45.34 -49.11 -5.88
CA MET A 275 -45.10 -47.90 -5.07
C MET A 275 -44.48 -46.83 -5.91
N ASP A 276 -44.92 -45.61 -5.71
CA ASP A 276 -44.54 -44.49 -6.50
C ASP A 276 -43.02 -44.15 -6.33
N ALA A 277 -42.43 -43.62 -7.36
CA ALA A 277 -41.11 -43.00 -7.31
C ALA A 277 -41.21 -41.59 -6.71
N ALA A 278 -40.13 -41.15 -6.14
CA ALA A 278 -40.05 -39.85 -5.50
C ALA A 278 -39.39 -38.80 -6.41
N ASN A 279 -39.55 -37.53 -6.06
CA ASN A 279 -39.03 -36.41 -6.82
C ASN A 279 -37.53 -36.21 -6.60
N GLY A 280 -36.86 -35.68 -7.62
CA GLY A 280 -35.50 -35.18 -7.44
C GLY A 280 -35.45 -33.86 -6.68
N GLY A 281 -34.38 -33.62 -5.95
CA GLY A 281 -34.14 -32.37 -5.22
C GLY A 281 -33.80 -31.21 -6.17
N ASN A 282 -34.04 -29.99 -5.72
CA ASN A 282 -33.66 -28.81 -6.48
C ASN A 282 -32.15 -28.54 -6.32
N GLY A 283 -31.52 -28.03 -7.36
CA GLY A 283 -30.17 -27.48 -7.26
C GLY A 283 -30.15 -26.17 -6.47
N GLY A 284 -29.10 -25.95 -5.70
CA GLY A 284 -28.87 -24.68 -4.98
C GLY A 284 -28.48 -23.53 -5.91
N ASN A 285 -28.77 -22.31 -5.52
CA ASN A 285 -28.37 -21.14 -6.29
C ASN A 285 -26.87 -20.88 -6.13
N GLY A 286 -26.24 -20.36 -7.16
CA GLY A 286 -24.87 -19.82 -7.07
C GLY A 286 -24.81 -18.51 -6.27
N GLY A 287 -23.73 -18.28 -5.56
CA GLY A 287 -23.50 -17.06 -4.82
C GLY A 287 -23.10 -15.88 -5.73
N ASN A 288 -23.35 -14.69 -5.29
CA ASN A 288 -22.92 -13.49 -6.01
C ASN A 288 -21.42 -13.30 -5.89
N GLY A 289 -20.78 -12.65 -6.88
CA GLY A 289 -19.42 -12.19 -6.78
C GLY A 289 -19.32 -10.94 -5.91
N GLY A 290 -18.20 -10.74 -5.21
CA GLY A 290 -17.90 -9.53 -4.46
C GLY A 290 -17.55 -8.36 -5.36
N ASN A 291 -17.69 -7.15 -4.88
CA ASN A 291 -17.28 -5.94 -5.62
C ASN A 291 -15.76 -5.75 -5.53
N GLY A 292 -15.16 -5.10 -6.53
CA GLY A 292 -13.78 -4.62 -6.45
C GLY A 292 -13.66 -3.42 -5.51
N GLY A 293 -12.52 -3.27 -4.85
CA GLY A 293 -12.17 -2.10 -4.03
C GLY A 293 -11.79 -0.89 -4.88
N ASN A 294 -11.88 0.30 -4.33
CA ASN A 294 -11.42 1.52 -5.00
C ASN A 294 -9.90 1.63 -4.99
N GLY A 295 -9.31 2.40 -5.90
CA GLY A 295 -7.89 2.76 -5.85
C GLY A 295 -7.61 3.80 -4.76
N GLY A 296 -6.42 3.76 -4.14
CA GLY A 296 -5.91 4.78 -3.23
C GLY A 296 -5.45 6.03 -3.99
N ASN A 297 -5.40 7.17 -3.32
CA ASN A 297 -4.98 8.44 -3.93
C ASN A 297 -3.45 8.54 -4.02
N GLY A 298 -2.95 9.24 -5.05
CA GLY A 298 -1.57 9.71 -5.09
C GLY A 298 -1.33 10.76 -4.00
N ALA A 299 -0.15 10.75 -3.39
CA ALA A 299 0.18 11.62 -2.28
C ALA A 299 0.51 13.05 -2.73
N LEU A 300 0.04 14.04 -1.99
CA LEU A 300 0.46 15.43 -2.15
C LEU A 300 1.93 15.59 -1.74
N SER A 301 2.67 16.40 -2.50
CA SER A 301 4.09 16.66 -2.27
C SER A 301 4.31 17.80 -1.29
N GLN A 302 5.43 17.75 -0.57
CA GLN A 302 5.99 18.90 0.13
C GLN A 302 7.05 19.61 -0.75
N THR A 303 7.65 20.68 -0.24
CA THR A 303 8.58 21.51 -0.99
C THR A 303 10.01 20.97 -0.89
N ILE A 304 10.70 20.95 -2.02
CA ILE A 304 12.14 20.70 -2.10
C ILE A 304 12.85 22.05 -2.31
N VAL A 305 13.89 22.30 -1.52
CA VAL A 305 14.71 23.50 -1.63
C VAL A 305 16.15 23.11 -1.92
N ILE A 306 16.71 23.64 -3.01
CA ILE A 306 18.12 23.50 -3.34
C ILE A 306 18.77 24.86 -3.25
N LYS A 307 19.76 25.00 -2.37
CA LYS A 307 20.57 26.20 -2.21
C LYS A 307 21.93 25.99 -2.89
N ILE A 308 22.27 26.85 -3.82
CA ILE A 308 23.53 26.79 -4.59
C ILE A 308 24.27 28.11 -4.48
N PRO A 309 25.60 28.12 -4.60
CA PRO A 309 26.37 29.36 -4.57
C PRO A 309 26.08 30.24 -5.79
N VAL A 310 26.22 31.56 -5.65
CA VAL A 310 25.90 32.53 -6.72
C VAL A 310 26.77 32.37 -7.99
N ASN A 311 27.95 31.78 -7.87
CA ASN A 311 28.85 31.52 -9.00
C ASN A 311 28.47 30.22 -9.78
N TYR A 312 27.53 29.41 -9.26
CA TYR A 312 27.05 28.24 -9.97
C TYR A 312 25.68 28.54 -10.64
N SER A 313 25.58 28.21 -11.92
CA SER A 313 24.37 28.52 -12.68
C SER A 313 23.17 27.65 -12.27
N LYS A 314 21.99 28.26 -12.07
CA LYS A 314 20.73 27.51 -11.88
C LYS A 314 20.44 26.57 -13.04
N ASN A 315 20.87 26.90 -14.25
CA ASN A 315 20.64 26.05 -15.43
C ASN A 315 21.41 24.73 -15.38
N ASN A 316 22.40 24.63 -14.51
CA ASN A 316 23.13 23.38 -14.27
C ASN A 316 22.39 22.45 -13.30
N ILE A 317 21.30 22.90 -12.66
CA ILE A 317 20.40 22.03 -11.91
C ILE A 317 19.29 21.56 -12.85
N VAL A 318 19.38 20.31 -13.26
CA VAL A 318 18.38 19.68 -14.13
C VAL A 318 17.36 18.95 -13.26
N THR A 319 16.12 19.41 -13.27
CA THR A 319 15.05 18.85 -12.42
C THR A 319 14.04 18.04 -13.24
N ALA A 320 13.64 16.90 -12.72
CA ALA A 320 12.54 16.09 -13.21
C ALA A 320 11.54 15.84 -12.07
N ALA A 321 10.38 16.44 -12.16
CA ALA A 321 9.30 16.28 -11.20
C ALA A 321 8.16 15.49 -11.84
N PHE A 322 7.61 14.51 -11.13
CA PHE A 322 6.55 13.64 -11.63
C PHE A 322 5.32 13.66 -10.73
N LYS A 323 4.16 13.59 -11.36
CA LYS A 323 2.88 13.42 -10.67
C LYS A 323 2.85 12.08 -9.94
N ALA A 324 2.23 12.06 -8.77
CA ALA A 324 1.85 10.82 -8.12
C ALA A 324 0.50 10.35 -8.68
N ALA A 325 0.47 9.16 -9.25
CA ALA A 325 -0.74 8.60 -9.83
C ALA A 325 -1.65 8.01 -8.75
N GLY A 326 -2.96 8.15 -8.92
CA GLY A 326 -3.92 7.36 -8.14
C GLY A 326 -3.91 5.90 -8.57
N GLY A 327 -4.17 4.99 -7.62
CA GLY A 327 -4.29 3.56 -7.87
C GLY A 327 -5.52 3.22 -8.72
N ASN A 328 -5.47 2.10 -9.41
CA ASN A 328 -6.60 1.62 -10.20
C ASN A 328 -7.64 0.92 -9.31
N PRO A 329 -8.92 0.92 -9.69
CA PRO A 329 -9.92 0.14 -8.98
C PRO A 329 -9.72 -1.36 -9.21
N GLY A 330 -10.09 -2.16 -8.22
CA GLY A 330 -10.09 -3.62 -8.31
C GLY A 330 -11.17 -4.16 -9.25
N LEU A 331 -10.96 -5.37 -9.73
CA LEU A 331 -11.88 -6.04 -10.62
C LEU A 331 -13.06 -6.63 -9.85
N ALA A 332 -14.20 -6.80 -10.53
CA ALA A 332 -15.36 -7.49 -10.01
C ALA A 332 -15.07 -8.99 -9.78
N GLY A 333 -15.60 -9.54 -8.70
CA GLY A 333 -15.67 -10.97 -8.47
C GLY A 333 -16.66 -11.63 -9.44
N LYS A 334 -16.33 -12.84 -9.89
CA LYS A 334 -17.23 -13.63 -10.75
C LYS A 334 -18.35 -14.24 -9.91
N SER A 335 -19.54 -14.40 -10.49
CA SER A 335 -20.61 -15.14 -9.85
C SER A 335 -20.34 -16.64 -9.79
N GLY A 336 -20.93 -17.31 -8.80
CA GLY A 336 -21.06 -18.76 -8.75
C GLY A 336 -22.13 -19.26 -9.72
N LYS A 337 -22.02 -20.52 -10.11
CA LYS A 337 -23.00 -21.19 -10.96
C LYS A 337 -24.05 -21.83 -10.08
N GLY A 338 -25.31 -21.90 -10.57
CA GLY A 338 -26.35 -22.68 -9.94
C GLY A 338 -26.06 -24.18 -10.06
N GLY A 339 -26.47 -24.94 -9.06
CA GLY A 339 -26.42 -26.40 -9.03
C GLY A 339 -27.41 -27.03 -10.01
N LYS A 340 -27.15 -28.26 -10.40
CA LYS A 340 -28.05 -29.02 -11.29
C LYS A 340 -29.24 -29.53 -10.52
N ALA A 341 -30.36 -29.74 -11.24
CA ALA A 341 -31.52 -30.45 -10.72
C ALA A 341 -31.21 -31.93 -10.44
N GLY A 342 -31.67 -32.44 -9.36
CA GLY A 342 -31.74 -33.88 -9.11
C GLY A 342 -32.77 -34.56 -10.04
N LYS A 343 -32.49 -35.76 -10.44
CA LYS A 343 -33.40 -36.55 -11.28
C LYS A 343 -34.51 -37.20 -10.46
N ALA A 344 -35.66 -37.37 -11.07
CA ALA A 344 -36.72 -38.20 -10.51
C ALA A 344 -36.23 -39.63 -10.29
N GLY A 345 -36.81 -40.31 -9.33
CA GLY A 345 -36.70 -41.77 -9.16
C GLY A 345 -37.34 -42.52 -10.34
N ALA A 346 -36.81 -43.71 -10.64
CA ALA A 346 -37.34 -44.56 -11.68
C ALA A 346 -38.68 -45.14 -11.26
N GLN A 347 -39.61 -45.29 -12.21
CA GLN A 347 -40.94 -45.95 -11.97
C GLN A 347 -40.73 -47.40 -11.59
N GLY A 348 -41.38 -47.86 -10.49
CA GLY A 348 -41.23 -49.21 -10.01
C GLY A 348 -42.18 -50.22 -10.67
N ALA A 349 -43.36 -49.78 -11.19
CA ALA A 349 -44.35 -50.63 -11.83
C ALA A 349 -45.22 -49.84 -12.81
N LYS A 350 -45.89 -50.54 -13.75
CA LYS A 350 -46.74 -49.95 -14.80
C LYS A 350 -47.81 -48.96 -14.29
N TYR A 351 -48.24 -49.08 -13.07
CA TYR A 351 -49.31 -48.25 -12.47
C TYR A 351 -48.85 -47.41 -11.29
N SER A 352 -47.52 -47.30 -11.05
CA SER A 352 -46.98 -46.38 -10.08
C SER A 352 -46.70 -45.03 -10.74
N SER A 353 -46.78 -43.95 -9.97
CA SER A 353 -46.46 -42.62 -10.47
C SER A 353 -44.97 -42.48 -10.64
N LEU A 354 -44.56 -41.67 -11.65
CA LEU A 354 -43.23 -41.17 -11.79
C LEU A 354 -43.01 -39.97 -10.86
N GLY A 355 -41.84 -39.85 -10.29
CA GLY A 355 -41.41 -38.59 -9.69
C GLY A 355 -41.19 -37.51 -10.77
N SER A 356 -41.00 -36.33 -10.35
CA SER A 356 -40.57 -35.20 -11.22
C SER A 356 -39.12 -34.83 -10.93
N ASP A 357 -38.43 -34.42 -11.97
CA ASP A 357 -37.07 -33.81 -11.80
C ASP A 357 -37.19 -32.57 -10.92
N GLY A 358 -36.16 -32.28 -10.15
CA GLY A 358 -36.03 -31.02 -9.46
C GLY A 358 -35.85 -29.83 -10.43
N SER A 359 -35.70 -28.66 -9.91
CA SER A 359 -35.32 -27.46 -10.67
C SER A 359 -33.84 -27.18 -10.53
N ALA A 360 -33.21 -26.71 -11.60
CA ALA A 360 -31.82 -26.23 -11.51
C ALA A 360 -31.75 -24.94 -10.70
N GLY A 361 -30.67 -24.75 -9.96
CA GLY A 361 -30.38 -23.50 -9.29
C GLY A 361 -30.05 -22.40 -10.29
N GLN A 362 -30.23 -21.16 -9.87
CA GLN A 362 -29.86 -19.97 -10.67
C GLN A 362 -28.41 -19.64 -10.44
N ASN A 363 -27.76 -19.04 -11.46
CA ASN A 363 -26.42 -18.46 -11.28
C ASN A 363 -26.54 -17.23 -10.37
N GLY A 364 -25.50 -16.95 -9.60
CA GLY A 364 -25.36 -15.69 -8.90
C GLY A 364 -25.15 -14.53 -9.88
N GLU A 365 -25.10 -13.33 -9.36
CA GLU A 365 -24.74 -12.14 -10.11
C GLU A 365 -23.25 -11.86 -9.96
N PRO A 366 -22.56 -11.35 -11.00
CA PRO A 366 -21.18 -10.88 -10.86
C PRO A 366 -21.16 -9.64 -9.96
N GLY A 367 -20.06 -9.45 -9.23
CA GLY A 367 -19.81 -8.19 -8.53
C GLY A 367 -19.68 -7.02 -9.49
N LYS A 368 -19.41 -5.84 -8.96
CA LYS A 368 -19.08 -4.65 -9.73
C LYS A 368 -17.59 -4.38 -9.57
N PRO A 369 -16.90 -3.83 -10.59
CA PRO A 369 -15.55 -3.31 -10.39
C PRO A 369 -15.58 -2.18 -9.36
N GLY A 370 -14.46 -1.87 -8.75
CA GLY A 370 -14.33 -0.70 -7.89
C GLY A 370 -14.82 0.55 -8.63
N SER A 371 -15.54 1.42 -7.94
CA SER A 371 -16.23 2.54 -8.56
C SER A 371 -15.30 3.69 -8.94
N GLU A 372 -14.16 3.81 -8.25
CA GLU A 372 -13.30 4.97 -8.37
C GLU A 372 -11.83 4.59 -8.50
N LYS A 373 -11.16 5.20 -9.47
CA LYS A 373 -9.72 5.32 -9.51
C LYS A 373 -9.30 6.34 -8.47
N GLY A 374 -8.21 6.13 -7.76
CA GLY A 374 -7.63 7.14 -6.88
C GLY A 374 -7.29 8.42 -7.66
N SER A 375 -7.32 9.56 -6.98
CA SER A 375 -6.97 10.86 -7.56
C SER A 375 -5.46 10.96 -7.79
N ASP A 376 -5.05 11.53 -8.92
CA ASP A 376 -3.66 11.89 -9.15
C ASP A 376 -3.30 13.13 -8.33
N ALA A 377 -2.09 13.20 -7.78
CA ALA A 377 -1.56 14.38 -7.12
C ALA A 377 -0.63 15.18 -8.06
N PRO A 378 -0.49 16.51 -7.85
CA PRO A 378 0.37 17.35 -8.67
C PRO A 378 1.86 16.99 -8.50
N GLU A 379 2.66 17.49 -9.42
CA GLU A 379 4.12 17.40 -9.33
C GLU A 379 4.67 18.13 -8.11
N PRO A 380 5.78 17.65 -7.52
CA PRO A 380 6.50 18.35 -6.46
C PRO A 380 6.97 19.75 -6.88
N THR A 381 6.96 20.69 -5.94
CA THR A 381 7.58 21.99 -6.14
C THR A 381 9.06 21.96 -5.76
N ILE A 382 9.93 22.31 -6.70
CA ILE A 382 11.39 22.38 -6.51
C ILE A 382 11.82 23.84 -6.60
N ASN A 383 12.34 24.38 -5.50
CA ASN A 383 12.84 25.75 -5.42
C ASN A 383 14.37 25.78 -5.47
N ILE A 384 14.94 26.43 -6.47
CA ILE A 384 16.38 26.63 -6.61
C ILE A 384 16.73 28.06 -6.19
N ILE A 385 17.50 28.20 -5.11
CA ILE A 385 17.87 29.48 -4.50
C ILE A 385 19.39 29.64 -4.60
N GLN A 386 19.84 30.79 -5.14
CA GLN A 386 21.25 31.15 -5.07
C GLN A 386 21.52 31.88 -3.77
N VAL A 387 22.55 31.46 -3.04
CA VAL A 387 22.95 32.01 -1.76
C VAL A 387 24.40 32.54 -1.87
N SER A 388 24.66 33.67 -1.20
CA SER A 388 25.95 34.32 -1.18
C SER A 388 26.85 33.74 -0.10
#